data_9a927082df0406b1be6918b912dfb63e
#
_entry.id   9a927082df0406b1be6918b912dfb63e
#
_cell.length_a   1.000
_cell.length_b   1.000
_cell.length_c   1.000
_cell.angle_alpha   90.00
_cell.angle_beta   90.00
_cell.angle_gamma   90.00
#
_symmetry.space_group_name_H-M   'P 1'
#
loop_
_entity.id
_entity.type
_entity.pdbx_description
1 polymer ?
#
loop_
_entity_poly.entity_id
_entity_poly.type
_entity_poly.pdbx_seq_one_letter_code
_entity_poly.pdbx_strand_id
1 'polypeptide(L)'
;MKKRDSNIELLRIIAMCLIIFHHMALNTGIVEGYNINTNMIFGIIGGIGGKIGVVVYILITGYFCINKDFSFKKVFTLWLQIFCYSVGFMLIFRIAGIEKLNKVDTIKTFFPLAHNQYWFITVYLYLILLVPFINKFLNSLSKENYNKLLVVLSIIFVIIPTLFYTNGLIDICVYNWCLY
;
A
#
# COMPACT_ATOMS: atom_id res chain seq x y z
N MET A 1 -22.53 19.96 7.43
CA MET A 1 -21.64 19.28 6.47
C MET A 1 -20.19 19.59 6.86
N LYS A 2 -19.35 18.56 7.14
CA LYS A 2 -17.92 18.77 7.40
C LYS A 2 -17.26 19.31 6.12
N LYS A 3 -16.62 20.48 6.20
CA LYS A 3 -15.92 21.09 5.08
C LYS A 3 -14.85 20.09 4.61
N ARG A 4 -14.90 19.68 3.34
CA ARG A 4 -13.91 18.77 2.75
C ARG A 4 -12.62 19.55 2.54
N ASP A 5 -11.50 19.01 3.03
CA ASP A 5 -10.17 19.57 2.78
C ASP A 5 -9.71 19.15 1.38
N SER A 6 -9.98 20.01 0.41
CA SER A 6 -9.65 19.75 -1.00
C SER A 6 -8.17 19.47 -1.22
N ASN A 7 -7.29 20.09 -0.42
CA ASN A 7 -5.83 19.87 -0.51
C ASN A 7 -5.45 18.43 -0.14
N ILE A 8 -6.06 17.86 0.88
CA ILE A 8 -5.79 16.47 1.30
C ILE A 8 -6.36 15.47 0.28
N GLU A 9 -7.53 15.78 -0.31
CA GLU A 9 -8.09 14.95 -1.38
C GLU A 9 -7.19 14.98 -2.63
N LEU A 10 -6.66 16.15 -3.01
CA LEU A 10 -5.70 16.28 -4.11
C LEU A 10 -4.41 15.48 -3.82
N LEU A 11 -3.89 15.59 -2.60
CA LEU A 11 -2.70 14.83 -2.18
C LEU A 11 -2.93 13.32 -2.26
N ARG A 12 -4.14 12.85 -1.92
CA ARG A 12 -4.52 11.43 -2.05
C ARG A 12 -4.54 10.99 -3.52
N ILE A 13 -5.06 11.82 -4.42
CA ILE A 13 -5.08 11.54 -5.86
C ILE A 13 -3.64 11.44 -6.39
N ILE A 14 -2.79 12.40 -6.03
CA ILE A 14 -1.37 12.39 -6.43
C ILE A 14 -0.67 11.12 -5.92
N ALA A 15 -0.89 10.74 -4.66
CA ALA A 15 -0.33 9.52 -4.08
C ALA A 15 -0.76 8.27 -4.86
N MET A 16 -2.04 8.17 -5.25
CA MET A 16 -2.53 7.06 -6.08
C MET A 16 -1.92 7.07 -7.48
N CYS A 17 -1.77 8.23 -8.11
CA CYS A 17 -1.10 8.34 -9.41
C CYS A 17 0.36 7.86 -9.34
N LEU A 18 1.09 8.21 -8.27
CA LEU A 18 2.46 7.74 -8.05
C LEU A 18 2.54 6.22 -7.89
N ILE A 19 1.60 5.61 -7.17
CA ILE A 19 1.51 4.15 -7.00
C ILE A 19 1.23 3.47 -8.35
N ILE A 20 0.29 3.98 -9.14
CA ILE A 20 -0.04 3.43 -10.46
C ILE A 20 1.19 3.55 -11.40
N PHE A 21 1.84 4.71 -11.42
CA PHE A 21 3.03 4.94 -12.24
C PHE A 21 4.18 4.00 -11.87
N HIS A 22 4.37 3.74 -10.58
CA HIS A 22 5.33 2.75 -10.09
C HIS A 22 5.05 1.34 -10.65
N HIS A 23 3.82 0.87 -10.56
CA HIS A 23 3.45 -0.43 -11.10
C HIS A 23 3.60 -0.51 -12.61
N MET A 24 3.30 0.57 -13.33
CA MET A 24 3.56 0.64 -14.77
C MET A 24 5.06 0.53 -15.07
N ALA A 25 5.89 1.28 -14.34
CA ALA A 25 7.34 1.27 -14.56
C ALA A 25 7.97 -0.12 -14.30
N LEU A 26 7.50 -0.83 -13.27
CA LEU A 26 7.99 -2.18 -12.97
C LEU A 26 7.53 -3.23 -13.99
N ASN A 27 6.26 -3.19 -14.41
CA ASN A 27 5.70 -4.22 -15.29
C ASN A 27 6.07 -4.05 -16.77
N THR A 28 6.60 -2.90 -17.18
CA THR A 28 6.98 -2.64 -18.58
C THR A 28 8.43 -2.99 -18.90
N GLY A 29 9.22 -3.48 -17.94
CA GLY A 29 10.65 -3.79 -18.14
C GLY A 29 11.52 -2.57 -18.46
N ILE A 30 10.99 -1.36 -18.28
CA ILE A 30 11.72 -0.11 -18.58
C ILE A 30 13.00 0.03 -17.76
N VAL A 31 13.06 -0.62 -16.60
CA VAL A 31 14.18 -0.54 -15.65
C VAL A 31 15.27 -1.58 -15.94
N GLU A 32 15.02 -2.58 -16.80
CA GLU A 32 15.92 -3.71 -17.01
C GLU A 32 17.11 -3.42 -17.96
N GLY A 33 17.22 -2.21 -18.51
CA GLY A 33 18.33 -1.84 -19.42
C GLY A 33 19.54 -1.25 -18.69
N TYR A 34 20.74 -1.75 -19.01
CA TYR A 34 22.02 -1.21 -18.49
C TYR A 34 22.41 0.16 -19.05
N ASN A 35 21.70 0.69 -20.03
CA ASN A 35 21.98 1.98 -20.65
C ASN A 35 21.15 3.09 -20.01
N ILE A 36 21.83 4.14 -19.56
CA ILE A 36 21.18 5.35 -19.06
C ILE A 36 20.48 6.02 -20.25
N ASN A 37 19.21 5.76 -20.37
CA ASN A 37 18.33 6.42 -21.34
C ASN A 37 17.15 7.08 -20.60
N THR A 38 16.37 7.86 -21.34
CA THR A 38 15.20 8.55 -20.79
C THR A 38 14.23 7.58 -20.09
N ASN A 39 14.06 6.38 -20.63
CA ASN A 39 13.18 5.37 -20.07
C ASN A 39 13.65 4.88 -18.68
N MET A 40 14.96 4.69 -18.51
CA MET A 40 15.54 4.32 -17.22
C MET A 40 15.32 5.40 -16.16
N ILE A 41 15.45 6.68 -16.53
CA ILE A 41 15.19 7.81 -15.63
C ILE A 41 13.72 7.80 -15.18
N PHE A 42 12.78 7.61 -16.10
CA PHE A 42 11.36 7.46 -15.76
C PHE A 42 11.09 6.25 -14.88
N GLY A 43 11.76 5.13 -15.12
CA GLY A 43 11.67 3.93 -14.27
C GLY A 43 12.15 4.18 -12.84
N ILE A 44 13.28 4.87 -12.66
CA ILE A 44 13.83 5.24 -11.34
C ILE A 44 12.86 6.19 -10.61
N ILE A 45 12.37 7.24 -11.29
CA ILE A 45 11.40 8.19 -10.73
C ILE A 45 10.12 7.44 -10.32
N GLY A 46 9.62 6.54 -11.16
CA GLY A 46 8.48 5.68 -10.85
C GLY A 46 8.73 4.79 -9.63
N GLY A 47 9.91 4.16 -9.55
CA GLY A 47 10.30 3.31 -8.44
C GLY A 47 10.29 4.05 -7.10
N ILE A 48 10.88 5.23 -7.03
CA ILE A 48 10.91 6.09 -5.83
C ILE A 48 9.50 6.64 -5.54
N GLY A 49 8.79 7.10 -6.58
CA GLY A 49 7.46 7.71 -6.46
C GLY A 49 6.43 6.77 -5.85
N GLY A 50 6.48 5.47 -6.17
CA GLY A 50 5.57 4.48 -5.63
C GLY A 50 5.68 4.32 -4.12
N LYS A 51 6.90 4.24 -3.59
CA LYS A 51 7.15 4.17 -2.14
C LYS A 51 6.64 5.43 -1.43
N ILE A 52 6.92 6.61 -1.99
CA ILE A 52 6.42 7.89 -1.45
C ILE A 52 4.88 7.90 -1.48
N GLY A 53 4.26 7.47 -2.58
CA GLY A 53 2.81 7.41 -2.72
C GLY A 53 2.14 6.55 -1.66
N VAL A 54 2.68 5.35 -1.40
CA VAL A 54 2.19 4.45 -0.34
C VAL A 54 2.28 5.09 1.04
N VAL A 55 3.43 5.67 1.38
CA VAL A 55 3.63 6.32 2.70
C VAL A 55 2.67 7.49 2.88
N VAL A 56 2.55 8.37 1.88
CA VAL A 56 1.62 9.52 1.92
C VAL A 56 0.18 9.03 2.07
N TYR A 57 -0.23 8.00 1.35
CA TYR A 57 -1.58 7.46 1.44
C TYR A 57 -1.89 6.90 2.84
N ILE A 58 -0.93 6.19 3.44
CA ILE A 58 -1.06 5.65 4.80
C ILE A 58 -1.11 6.78 5.83
N LEU A 59 -0.28 7.82 5.70
CA LEU A 59 -0.29 8.98 6.60
C LEU A 59 -1.62 9.73 6.54
N ILE A 60 -2.17 9.96 5.35
CA ILE A 60 -3.50 10.56 5.18
C ILE A 60 -4.56 9.69 5.86
N THR A 61 -4.48 8.37 5.68
CA THR A 61 -5.40 7.44 6.32
C THR A 61 -5.30 7.51 7.84
N GLY A 62 -4.08 7.50 8.40
CA GLY A 62 -3.84 7.67 9.83
C GLY A 62 -4.44 8.96 10.35
N TYR A 63 -4.20 10.08 9.68
CA TYR A 63 -4.76 11.39 10.04
C TYR A 63 -6.29 11.37 10.16
N PHE A 64 -6.97 10.76 9.18
CA PHE A 64 -8.44 10.66 9.21
C PHE A 64 -8.97 9.57 10.15
N CYS A 65 -8.14 8.65 10.59
CA CYS A 65 -8.52 7.57 11.50
C CYS A 65 -8.28 7.91 12.99
N ILE A 66 -7.64 9.04 13.29
CA ILE A 66 -7.49 9.54 14.66
C ILE A 66 -8.89 9.70 15.29
N ASN A 67 -9.09 9.13 16.47
CA ASN A 67 -10.35 9.20 17.23
C ASN A 67 -11.59 8.70 16.46
N LYS A 68 -11.41 7.84 15.47
CA LYS A 68 -12.54 7.17 14.81
C LYS A 68 -12.78 5.81 15.40
N ASP A 69 -14.05 5.51 15.62
CA ASP A 69 -14.49 4.18 16.00
C ASP A 69 -14.36 3.20 14.84
N PHE A 70 -14.11 1.95 15.21
CA PHE A 70 -14.08 0.85 14.26
C PHE A 70 -15.45 0.67 13.61
N SER A 71 -15.46 0.49 12.29
CA SER A 71 -16.68 0.20 11.55
C SER A 71 -16.49 -1.03 10.67
N PHE A 72 -17.04 -2.15 11.12
CA PHE A 72 -17.04 -3.41 10.36
C PHE A 72 -17.65 -3.23 8.97
N LYS A 73 -18.70 -2.39 8.85
CA LYS A 73 -19.35 -2.09 7.58
C LYS A 73 -18.37 -1.55 6.53
N LYS A 74 -17.42 -0.67 6.93
CA LYS A 74 -16.43 -0.10 6.00
C LYS A 74 -15.44 -1.15 5.53
N VAL A 75 -14.96 -1.99 6.44
CA VAL A 75 -14.04 -3.09 6.13
C VAL A 75 -14.70 -4.08 5.19
N PHE A 76 -15.95 -4.48 5.47
CA PHE A 76 -16.70 -5.40 4.64
C PHE A 76 -17.01 -4.81 3.26
N THR A 77 -17.39 -3.53 3.19
CA THR A 77 -17.64 -2.85 1.90
C THR A 77 -16.38 -2.83 1.03
N LEU A 78 -15.22 -2.51 1.63
CA LEU A 78 -13.95 -2.50 0.91
C LEU A 78 -13.57 -3.92 0.44
N TRP A 79 -13.72 -4.91 1.30
CA TRP A 79 -13.50 -6.31 0.93
C TRP A 79 -14.41 -6.75 -0.23
N LEU A 80 -15.68 -6.42 -0.15
CA LEU A 80 -16.66 -6.74 -1.20
C LEU A 80 -16.31 -6.07 -2.54
N GLN A 81 -15.87 -4.81 -2.51
CA GLN A 81 -15.41 -4.12 -3.73
C GLN A 81 -14.25 -4.87 -4.39
N ILE A 82 -13.23 -5.25 -3.62
CA ILE A 82 -12.07 -5.99 -4.15
C ILE A 82 -12.50 -7.32 -4.73
N PHE A 83 -13.35 -8.05 -4.01
CA PHE A 83 -13.90 -9.33 -4.46
C PHE A 83 -14.64 -9.17 -5.79
N CYS A 84 -15.54 -8.18 -5.90
CA CYS A 84 -16.28 -7.90 -7.12
C CYS A 84 -15.36 -7.52 -8.29
N TYR A 85 -14.33 -6.71 -8.06
CA TYR A 85 -13.35 -6.40 -9.11
C TYR A 85 -12.55 -7.62 -9.53
N SER A 86 -12.03 -8.41 -8.60
CA SER A 86 -11.25 -9.60 -8.89
C SER A 86 -12.05 -10.61 -9.72
N VAL A 87 -13.24 -10.96 -9.25
CA VAL A 87 -14.12 -11.90 -9.95
C VAL A 87 -14.63 -11.31 -11.28
N GLY A 88 -14.97 -10.02 -11.29
CA GLY A 88 -15.44 -9.34 -12.50
C GLY A 88 -14.41 -9.34 -13.62
N PHE A 89 -13.16 -8.99 -13.34
CA PHE A 89 -12.08 -9.05 -14.34
C PHE A 89 -11.80 -10.48 -14.80
N MET A 90 -11.78 -11.44 -13.87
CA MET A 90 -11.64 -12.86 -14.23
C MET A 90 -12.70 -13.29 -15.24
N LEU A 91 -13.96 -12.95 -14.99
CA LEU A 91 -15.06 -13.30 -15.90
C LEU A 91 -14.93 -12.62 -17.27
N ILE A 92 -14.57 -11.33 -17.30
CA ILE A 92 -14.36 -10.57 -18.53
C ILE A 92 -13.26 -11.22 -19.38
N PHE A 93 -12.09 -11.51 -18.80
CA PHE A 93 -10.96 -12.10 -19.53
C PHE A 93 -11.26 -13.51 -20.00
N ARG A 94 -12.02 -14.28 -19.22
CA ARG A 94 -12.47 -15.61 -19.62
C ARG A 94 -13.44 -15.58 -20.79
N ILE A 95 -14.42 -14.68 -20.78
CA ILE A 95 -15.39 -14.49 -21.87
C ILE A 95 -14.68 -13.97 -23.13
N ALA A 96 -13.71 -13.06 -22.97
CA ALA A 96 -12.92 -12.53 -24.07
C ALA A 96 -11.91 -13.55 -24.66
N GLY A 97 -11.74 -14.72 -24.03
CA GLY A 97 -10.80 -15.75 -24.49
C GLY A 97 -9.33 -15.38 -24.38
N ILE A 98 -9.02 -14.30 -23.58
CA ILE A 98 -7.67 -13.76 -23.45
C ILE A 98 -6.82 -14.67 -22.55
N GLU A 99 -7.42 -15.29 -21.54
CA GLU A 99 -6.69 -16.07 -20.54
C GLU A 99 -7.37 -17.43 -20.27
N LYS A 100 -6.58 -18.50 -20.37
CA LYS A 100 -6.99 -19.84 -19.94
C LYS A 100 -6.58 -20.03 -18.49
N LEU A 101 -7.40 -19.54 -17.58
CA LEU A 101 -7.18 -19.75 -16.15
C LEU A 101 -7.22 -21.24 -15.80
N ASN A 102 -6.18 -21.71 -15.12
CA ASN A 102 -6.21 -23.03 -14.53
C ASN A 102 -7.09 -23.03 -13.26
N LYS A 103 -7.39 -24.22 -12.71
CA LYS A 103 -8.23 -24.34 -11.51
C LYS A 103 -7.64 -23.62 -10.29
N VAL A 104 -6.31 -23.59 -10.16
CA VAL A 104 -5.60 -22.95 -9.06
C VAL A 104 -5.76 -21.44 -9.12
N ASP A 105 -5.58 -20.82 -10.30
CA ASP A 105 -5.71 -19.37 -10.46
C ASP A 105 -7.17 -18.91 -10.31
N THR A 106 -8.11 -19.75 -10.71
CA THR A 106 -9.54 -19.51 -10.45
C THR A 106 -9.82 -19.47 -8.93
N ILE A 107 -9.28 -20.41 -8.15
CA ILE A 107 -9.46 -20.41 -6.68
C ILE A 107 -8.79 -19.18 -6.04
N LYS A 108 -7.57 -18.81 -6.50
CA LYS A 108 -6.86 -17.61 -6.01
C LYS A 108 -7.70 -16.34 -6.22
N THR A 109 -8.41 -16.23 -7.32
CA THR A 109 -9.27 -15.07 -7.64
C THR A 109 -10.43 -14.92 -6.64
N PHE A 110 -10.95 -16.02 -6.08
CA PHE A 110 -11.97 -15.95 -5.04
C PHE A 110 -11.42 -15.54 -3.67
N PHE A 111 -10.09 -15.66 -3.46
CA PHE A 111 -9.41 -15.25 -2.23
C PHE A 111 -8.32 -14.21 -2.50
N PRO A 112 -8.65 -13.04 -3.07
CA PRO A 112 -7.68 -12.07 -3.57
C PRO A 112 -6.77 -11.50 -2.48
N LEU A 113 -7.23 -11.47 -1.23
CA LEU A 113 -6.44 -10.97 -0.09
C LEU A 113 -5.44 -12.01 0.43
N ALA A 114 -5.74 -13.32 0.29
CA ALA A 114 -4.88 -14.38 0.81
C ALA A 114 -3.65 -14.64 -0.07
N HIS A 115 -3.72 -14.28 -1.36
CA HIS A 115 -2.68 -14.59 -2.35
C HIS A 115 -1.87 -13.38 -2.80
N ASN A 116 -1.81 -12.31 -2.01
CA ASN A 116 -1.04 -11.09 -2.27
C ASN A 116 -1.33 -10.37 -3.60
N GLN A 117 -2.39 -10.77 -4.30
CA GLN A 117 -2.77 -10.17 -5.59
C GLN A 117 -3.00 -8.66 -5.43
N TYR A 118 -3.48 -8.23 -4.28
CA TYR A 118 -3.72 -6.82 -3.91
C TYR A 118 -3.05 -6.48 -2.58
N TRP A 119 -1.73 -6.68 -2.51
CA TRP A 119 -0.95 -6.52 -1.26
C TRP A 119 -1.23 -5.21 -0.53
N PHE A 120 -1.26 -4.07 -1.26
CA PHE A 120 -1.50 -2.76 -0.68
C PHE A 120 -2.86 -2.69 0.03
N ILE A 121 -3.91 -3.23 -0.59
CA ILE A 121 -5.25 -3.21 -0.03
C ILE A 121 -5.36 -4.18 1.15
N THR A 122 -4.65 -5.30 1.11
CA THR A 122 -4.56 -6.25 2.24
C THR A 122 -3.93 -5.58 3.46
N VAL A 123 -2.78 -4.91 3.29
CA VAL A 123 -2.12 -4.15 4.36
C VAL A 123 -3.01 -3.01 4.86
N TYR A 124 -3.69 -2.31 3.96
CA TYR A 124 -4.63 -1.26 4.31
C TYR A 124 -5.81 -1.76 5.16
N LEU A 125 -6.37 -2.92 4.82
CA LEU A 125 -7.41 -3.56 5.63
C LEU A 125 -6.91 -3.94 7.03
N TYR A 126 -5.71 -4.53 7.12
CA TYR A 126 -5.10 -4.85 8.42
C TYR A 126 -4.87 -3.58 9.24
N LEU A 127 -4.40 -2.52 8.62
CA LEU A 127 -4.24 -1.22 9.29
C LEU A 127 -5.56 -0.73 9.87
N ILE A 128 -6.64 -0.72 9.08
CA ILE A 128 -7.96 -0.27 9.55
C ILE A 128 -8.47 -1.12 10.72
N LEU A 129 -8.24 -2.44 10.69
CA LEU A 129 -8.60 -3.35 11.80
C LEU A 129 -7.80 -3.04 13.07
N LEU A 130 -6.54 -2.63 12.92
CA LEU A 130 -5.65 -2.31 14.05
C LEU A 130 -5.84 -0.89 14.59
N VAL A 131 -6.39 0.04 13.79
CA VAL A 131 -6.57 1.46 14.18
C VAL A 131 -7.18 1.65 15.58
N PRO A 132 -8.27 0.98 15.99
CA PRO A 132 -8.84 1.21 17.32
C PRO A 132 -7.88 0.81 18.45
N PHE A 133 -7.09 -0.25 18.25
CA PHE A 133 -6.10 -0.70 19.23
C PHE A 133 -4.91 0.26 19.27
N ILE A 134 -4.43 0.72 18.10
CA ILE A 134 -3.36 1.71 17.99
C ILE A 134 -3.80 3.02 18.63
N ASN A 135 -5.00 3.51 18.35
CA ASN A 135 -5.52 4.74 18.96
C ASN A 135 -5.60 4.62 20.49
N LYS A 136 -6.12 3.49 21.00
CA LYS A 136 -6.19 3.25 22.44
C LYS A 136 -4.80 3.23 23.08
N PHE A 137 -3.85 2.56 22.44
CA PHE A 137 -2.46 2.51 22.91
C PHE A 137 -1.83 3.90 22.91
N LEU A 138 -1.89 4.64 21.80
CA LEU A 138 -1.28 5.97 21.69
C LEU A 138 -1.92 6.97 22.67
N ASN A 139 -3.24 6.92 22.86
CA ASN A 139 -3.93 7.80 23.81
C ASN A 139 -3.64 7.44 25.28
N SER A 140 -3.14 6.25 25.59
CA SER A 140 -2.72 5.87 26.93
C SER A 140 -1.32 6.34 27.29
N LEU A 141 -0.52 6.78 26.31
CA LEU A 141 0.83 7.24 26.53
C LEU A 141 0.87 8.68 27.02
N SER A 142 1.76 8.96 28.00
CA SER A 142 2.12 10.33 28.33
C SER A 142 2.86 10.98 27.15
N LYS A 143 2.83 12.31 27.05
CA LYS A 143 3.53 13.05 25.99
C LYS A 143 5.03 12.71 25.93
N GLU A 144 5.65 12.47 27.09
CA GLU A 144 7.05 12.08 27.17
C GLU A 144 7.28 10.69 26.56
N ASN A 145 6.47 9.70 26.92
CA ASN A 145 6.57 8.34 26.39
C ASN A 145 6.24 8.28 24.90
N TYR A 146 5.30 9.09 24.44
CA TYR A 146 5.00 9.24 23.02
C TYR A 146 6.21 9.76 22.23
N ASN A 147 6.88 10.79 22.74
CA ASN A 147 8.10 11.31 22.10
C ASN A 147 9.23 10.27 22.10
N LYS A 148 9.43 9.55 23.21
CA LYS A 148 10.41 8.45 23.29
C LYS A 148 10.12 7.37 22.24
N LEU A 149 8.85 6.97 22.11
CA LEU A 149 8.41 6.00 21.10
C LEU A 149 8.73 6.47 19.68
N LEU A 150 8.46 7.75 19.35
CA LEU A 150 8.78 8.32 18.03
C LEU A 150 10.29 8.31 17.77
N VAL A 151 11.11 8.66 18.74
CA VAL A 151 12.58 8.62 18.61
C VAL A 151 13.05 7.20 18.36
N VAL A 152 12.60 6.23 19.15
CA VAL A 152 12.96 4.81 18.99
C VAL A 152 12.57 4.29 17.61
N LEU A 153 11.33 4.55 17.18
CA LEU A 153 10.88 4.14 15.84
C LEU A 153 11.70 4.81 14.72
N SER A 154 12.05 6.09 14.87
CA SER A 154 12.89 6.80 13.90
C SER A 154 14.30 6.22 13.84
N ILE A 155 14.89 5.83 14.97
CA ILE A 155 16.20 5.17 14.99
C ILE A 155 16.13 3.82 14.26
N ILE A 156 15.15 2.99 14.62
CA ILE A 156 15.04 1.62 14.07
C ILE A 156 14.71 1.62 12.58
N PHE A 157 13.75 2.44 12.14
CA PHE A 157 13.21 2.38 10.78
C PHE A 157 13.80 3.39 9.80
N VAL A 158 14.49 4.43 10.29
CA VAL A 158 15.09 5.45 9.43
C VAL A 158 16.61 5.46 9.57
N ILE A 159 17.13 5.67 10.79
CA ILE A 159 18.56 5.90 10.99
C ILE A 159 19.36 4.63 10.71
N ILE A 160 19.02 3.53 11.36
CA ILE A 160 19.76 2.26 11.20
C ILE A 160 19.77 1.79 9.73
N PRO A 161 18.67 1.68 9.00
CA PRO A 161 18.69 1.27 7.61
C PRO A 161 19.47 2.23 6.71
N THR A 162 19.42 3.53 6.99
CA THR A 162 20.12 4.54 6.18
C THR A 162 21.63 4.47 6.38
N LEU A 163 22.11 4.30 7.63
CA LEU A 163 23.54 4.31 7.94
C LEU A 163 24.22 2.97 7.58
N PHE A 164 23.56 1.87 7.82
CA PHE A 164 24.18 0.55 7.66
C PHE A 164 23.88 -0.10 6.30
N TYR A 165 23.10 0.58 5.43
CA TYR A 165 22.67 0.01 4.14
C TYR A 165 22.27 -1.47 4.27
N THR A 166 21.73 -1.80 5.42
CA THR A 166 21.21 -3.14 5.63
C THR A 166 19.92 -3.23 4.85
N ASN A 167 19.82 -4.24 3.99
CA ASN A 167 18.54 -4.74 3.48
C ASN A 167 17.76 -5.24 4.72
N GLY A 168 17.48 -4.30 5.61
CA GLY A 168 16.95 -4.60 6.93
C GLY A 168 15.47 -4.93 6.89
N LEU A 169 14.87 -5.03 8.05
CA LEU A 169 13.44 -5.31 8.29
C LEU A 169 12.46 -4.64 7.32
N ILE A 170 12.86 -3.53 6.68
CA ILE A 170 12.07 -2.83 5.65
C ILE A 170 12.06 -3.60 4.33
N ASP A 171 13.18 -4.22 3.92
CA ASP A 171 13.22 -5.03 2.69
C ASP A 171 12.50 -6.37 2.88
N ILE A 172 12.50 -6.94 4.07
CA ILE A 172 11.68 -8.12 4.36
C ILE A 172 10.19 -7.81 4.21
N CYS A 173 9.77 -6.61 4.61
CA CYS A 173 8.37 -6.20 4.48
C CYS A 173 8.01 -5.60 3.11
N VAL A 174 8.95 -5.04 2.34
CA VAL A 174 8.66 -4.29 1.12
C VAL A 174 9.18 -4.99 -0.14
N TYR A 175 10.34 -5.62 -0.11
CA TYR A 175 10.92 -6.30 -1.29
C TYR A 175 10.25 -7.63 -1.60
N ASN A 176 9.95 -8.45 -0.59
CA ASN A 176 9.21 -9.70 -0.82
C ASN A 176 7.74 -9.48 -1.23
N TRP A 177 7.22 -8.26 -1.05
CA TRP A 177 5.83 -7.92 -1.41
C TRP A 177 5.71 -7.18 -2.76
N CYS A 178 6.82 -6.72 -3.34
CA CYS A 178 6.83 -6.03 -4.64
C CYS A 178 7.30 -6.90 -5.81
N LEU A 179 7.78 -8.12 -5.57
CA LEU A 179 8.33 -9.02 -6.61
C LEU A 179 7.36 -10.14 -7.04
N TYR A 180 6.09 -10.08 -6.58
CA TYR A 180 5.06 -11.03 -7.02
C TYR A 180 3.87 -10.31 -7.62
#